data_def3a2b487faae770fb02866dc048afb
#
_entry.id   def3a2b487faae770fb02866dc048afb
#
_cell.length_a   1.000
_cell.length_b   1.000
_cell.length_c   1.000
_cell.angle_alpha   90.00
_cell.angle_beta   90.00
_cell.angle_gamma   90.00
#
_symmetry.space_group_name_H-M   'P 1'
#
loop_
_entity.id
_entity.type
_entity.pdbx_description
1 polymer ?
#
loop_
_entity_poly.entity_id
_entity_poly.type
_entity_poly.pdbx_seq_one_letter_code
_entity_poly.pdbx_strand_id
1 'polypeptide(L)'
;GTGIASNIRRMLIEEGASEEEAQSKLFAFDVPGLLVDDTPGLTEPQKLYVQKRSNFATWKLESPGTITLMDVVRNARPSVLIGVTATNGLFNAEVLGQMAKNDERPIIFALSNPTSKTECTPEEVAVATKGRGLVATGSPFTPFMYEGKEFVTSQCNNMFIFPGVGLGALVSKASKITTKMFLQASKALSEFVTDEQRAKNMLLPDLTNIRKVSACVAKAVAIEARESGLGRILSDEELDRVIAKAQW
;
A
#
# COMPACT_ATOMS: atom_id res chain seq x y z
N GLY A 1 5.94 1.64 -7.28
CA GLY A 1 5.55 0.22 -7.41
C GLY A 1 6.48 -0.71 -6.64
N THR A 2 7.74 -0.85 -7.06
CA THR A 2 8.68 -1.84 -6.49
C THR A 2 8.95 -1.66 -4.99
N GLY A 3 8.98 -0.43 -4.47
CA GLY A 3 9.13 -0.18 -3.03
C GLY A 3 7.91 -0.65 -2.21
N ILE A 4 6.71 -0.47 -2.74
CA ILE A 4 5.48 -0.98 -2.11
C ILE A 4 5.50 -2.51 -2.12
N ALA A 5 5.80 -3.12 -3.26
CA ALA A 5 5.91 -4.58 -3.40
C ALA A 5 6.96 -5.16 -2.44
N SER A 6 8.12 -4.48 -2.27
CA SER A 6 9.16 -4.89 -1.33
C SER A 6 8.68 -4.91 0.12
N ASN A 7 7.92 -3.89 0.52
CA ASN A 7 7.38 -3.83 1.88
C ASN A 7 6.32 -4.92 2.12
N ILE A 8 5.40 -5.11 1.18
CA ILE A 8 4.38 -6.18 1.25
C ILE A 8 5.03 -7.56 1.31
N ARG A 9 6.00 -7.85 0.42
CA ARG A 9 6.72 -9.12 0.43
C ARG A 9 7.37 -9.40 1.79
N ARG A 10 7.99 -8.37 2.37
CA ARG A 10 8.64 -8.48 3.67
C ARG A 10 7.63 -8.72 4.80
N MET A 11 6.47 -8.07 4.78
CA MET A 11 5.40 -8.34 5.73
C MET A 11 4.92 -9.78 5.65
N LEU A 12 4.68 -10.31 4.45
CA LEU A 12 4.27 -11.70 4.26
C LEU A 12 5.29 -12.69 4.82
N ILE A 13 6.59 -12.43 4.63
CA ILE A 13 7.67 -13.26 5.18
C ILE A 13 7.72 -13.19 6.72
N GLU A 14 7.56 -12.01 7.31
CA GLU A 14 7.47 -11.86 8.79
C GLU A 14 6.25 -12.57 9.37
N GLU A 15 5.17 -12.68 8.61
CA GLU A 15 3.97 -13.44 8.99
C GLU A 15 4.08 -14.94 8.72
N GLY A 16 5.25 -15.41 8.29
CA GLY A 16 5.58 -16.83 8.16
C GLY A 16 5.52 -17.40 6.74
N ALA A 17 5.24 -16.58 5.72
CA ALA A 17 5.34 -17.05 4.34
C ALA A 17 6.81 -17.27 3.94
N SER A 18 7.07 -18.29 3.15
CA SER A 18 8.37 -18.44 2.47
C SER A 18 8.58 -17.29 1.46
N GLU A 19 9.83 -17.08 1.05
CA GLU A 19 10.14 -16.10 0.01
C GLU A 19 9.41 -16.38 -1.30
N GLU A 20 9.30 -17.66 -1.66
CA GLU A 20 8.63 -18.11 -2.87
C GLU A 20 7.11 -17.90 -2.80
N GLU A 21 6.49 -18.21 -1.67
CA GLU A 21 5.07 -17.95 -1.43
C GLU A 21 4.75 -16.45 -1.44
N ALA A 22 5.56 -15.62 -0.79
CA ALA A 22 5.40 -14.18 -0.81
C ALA A 22 5.53 -13.61 -2.23
N GLN A 23 6.50 -14.11 -3.01
CA GLN A 23 6.70 -13.73 -4.41
C GLN A 23 5.51 -14.14 -5.29
N SER A 24 4.97 -15.33 -5.13
CA SER A 24 3.87 -15.85 -5.93
C SER A 24 2.57 -15.06 -5.77
N LYS A 25 2.41 -14.31 -4.68
CA LYS A 25 1.23 -13.45 -4.40
C LYS A 25 1.33 -12.06 -5.03
N LEU A 26 2.49 -11.68 -5.61
CA LEU A 26 2.74 -10.36 -6.15
C LEU A 26 2.76 -10.38 -7.68
N PHE A 27 1.90 -9.58 -8.29
CA PHE A 27 1.80 -9.41 -9.74
C PHE A 27 2.16 -7.97 -10.07
N ALA A 28 3.37 -7.75 -10.59
CA ALA A 28 3.85 -6.42 -10.95
C ALA A 28 3.58 -6.12 -12.42
N PHE A 29 3.06 -4.93 -12.69
CA PHE A 29 2.72 -4.43 -14.02
C PHE A 29 3.54 -3.21 -14.38
N ASP A 30 3.84 -3.09 -15.68
CA ASP A 30 4.32 -1.88 -16.31
C ASP A 30 3.74 -1.81 -17.73
N VAL A 31 4.18 -0.87 -18.56
CA VAL A 31 3.68 -0.65 -19.92
C VAL A 31 3.50 -1.94 -20.74
N PRO A 32 4.41 -2.94 -20.72
CA PRO A 32 4.23 -4.18 -21.50
C PRO A 32 3.20 -5.16 -20.93
N GLY A 33 2.53 -4.84 -19.82
CA GLY A 33 1.61 -5.75 -19.11
C GLY A 33 2.23 -6.34 -17.84
N LEU A 34 1.81 -7.57 -17.48
CA LEU A 34 2.42 -8.29 -16.36
C LEU A 34 3.91 -8.53 -16.64
N LEU A 35 4.74 -8.21 -15.65
CA LEU A 35 6.19 -8.45 -15.76
C LEU A 35 6.48 -9.94 -15.57
N VAL A 36 7.02 -10.54 -16.62
CA VAL A 36 7.39 -11.96 -16.67
C VAL A 36 8.87 -12.12 -17.06
N ASP A 37 9.39 -13.32 -16.89
CA ASP A 37 10.81 -13.64 -17.06
C ASP A 37 11.39 -13.37 -18.46
N ASP A 38 10.54 -13.29 -19.48
CA ASP A 38 10.92 -12.92 -20.85
C ASP A 38 10.62 -11.46 -21.23
N THR A 39 10.19 -10.62 -20.26
CA THR A 39 9.93 -9.18 -20.50
C THR A 39 11.26 -8.46 -20.76
N PRO A 40 11.43 -7.78 -21.92
CA PRO A 40 12.68 -7.08 -22.22
C PRO A 40 12.80 -5.77 -21.42
N GLY A 41 14.03 -5.32 -21.18
CA GLY A 41 14.33 -4.00 -20.62
C GLY A 41 13.98 -3.81 -19.15
N LEU A 42 13.80 -4.88 -18.38
CA LEU A 42 13.53 -4.82 -16.94
C LEU A 42 14.66 -4.13 -16.16
N THR A 43 14.29 -3.22 -15.28
CA THR A 43 15.21 -2.65 -14.29
C THR A 43 15.53 -3.65 -13.18
N GLU A 44 16.66 -3.50 -12.49
CA GLU A 44 17.04 -4.40 -11.39
C GLU A 44 15.95 -4.51 -10.29
N PRO A 45 15.27 -3.42 -9.85
CA PRO A 45 14.18 -3.57 -8.90
C PRO A 45 12.96 -4.32 -9.45
N GLN A 46 12.68 -4.25 -10.76
CA GLN A 46 11.55 -4.97 -11.38
C GLN A 46 11.82 -6.49 -11.47
N LYS A 47 13.06 -6.88 -11.73
CA LYS A 47 13.47 -8.30 -11.82
C LYS A 47 13.12 -9.11 -10.57
N LEU A 48 13.02 -8.45 -9.42
CA LEU A 48 12.62 -9.09 -8.16
C LEU A 48 11.14 -9.49 -8.12
N TYR A 49 10.32 -9.01 -9.05
CA TYR A 49 8.86 -9.20 -9.05
C TYR A 49 8.33 -9.81 -10.33
N VAL A 50 9.21 -10.32 -11.18
CA VAL A 50 8.80 -11.05 -12.38
C VAL A 50 8.21 -12.40 -12.00
N GLN A 51 7.19 -12.81 -12.74
CA GLN A 51 6.61 -14.13 -12.67
C GLN A 51 7.13 -14.99 -13.83
N LYS A 52 7.17 -16.31 -13.67
CA LYS A 52 7.48 -17.21 -14.79
C LYS A 52 6.30 -17.25 -15.76
N ARG A 53 6.50 -16.89 -17.03
CA ARG A 53 5.44 -16.95 -18.05
C ARG A 53 4.77 -18.32 -18.12
N SER A 54 5.52 -19.39 -17.89
CA SER A 54 5.00 -20.76 -17.87
C SER A 54 3.89 -20.99 -16.85
N ASN A 55 3.83 -20.19 -15.76
CA ASN A 55 2.79 -20.29 -14.74
C ASN A 55 1.41 -19.92 -15.28
N PHE A 56 1.36 -19.21 -16.41
CA PHE A 56 0.13 -18.67 -17.02
C PHE A 56 -0.25 -19.38 -18.33
N ALA A 57 0.44 -20.48 -18.67
CA ALA A 57 0.22 -21.19 -19.95
C ALA A 57 -1.22 -21.70 -20.14
N THR A 58 -1.95 -21.95 -19.05
CA THR A 58 -3.35 -22.41 -19.07
C THR A 58 -4.36 -21.28 -19.08
N TRP A 59 -3.91 -20.01 -18.94
CA TRP A 59 -4.83 -18.89 -18.91
C TRP A 59 -5.32 -18.54 -20.32
N LYS A 60 -6.62 -18.25 -20.40
CA LYS A 60 -7.18 -17.67 -21.61
C LYS A 60 -6.93 -16.16 -21.61
N LEU A 61 -5.95 -15.71 -22.40
CA LEU A 61 -5.55 -14.31 -22.49
C LEU A 61 -6.49 -13.52 -23.44
N GLU A 62 -6.70 -12.25 -23.12
CA GLU A 62 -7.43 -11.33 -23.98
C GLU A 62 -6.64 -10.97 -25.25
N SER A 63 -5.30 -10.90 -25.11
CA SER A 63 -4.40 -10.58 -26.21
C SER A 63 -3.27 -11.60 -26.33
N PRO A 64 -2.95 -12.12 -27.51
CA PRO A 64 -1.84 -13.04 -27.69
C PRO A 64 -0.51 -12.40 -27.25
N GLY A 65 0.23 -13.10 -26.41
CA GLY A 65 1.58 -12.70 -25.97
C GLY A 65 1.66 -11.67 -24.84
N THR A 66 0.57 -10.95 -24.54
CA THR A 66 0.51 -9.98 -23.44
C THR A 66 -0.44 -10.48 -22.35
N ILE A 67 0.01 -10.49 -21.12
CA ILE A 67 -0.86 -10.78 -19.97
C ILE A 67 -1.35 -9.44 -19.42
N THR A 68 -2.64 -9.15 -19.65
CA THR A 68 -3.27 -7.87 -19.29
C THR A 68 -3.60 -7.82 -17.80
N LEU A 69 -3.87 -6.61 -17.27
CA LEU A 69 -4.38 -6.44 -15.91
C LEU A 69 -5.65 -7.27 -15.70
N MET A 70 -6.56 -7.27 -16.69
CA MET A 70 -7.81 -8.02 -16.61
C MET A 70 -7.58 -9.53 -16.59
N ASP A 71 -6.61 -10.04 -17.34
CA ASP A 71 -6.22 -11.46 -17.29
C ASP A 71 -5.80 -11.88 -15.89
N VAL A 72 -4.97 -11.06 -15.23
CA VAL A 72 -4.54 -11.35 -13.85
C VAL A 72 -5.70 -11.23 -12.86
N VAL A 73 -6.47 -10.16 -12.94
CA VAL A 73 -7.61 -9.95 -12.01
C VAL A 73 -8.62 -11.10 -12.14
N ARG A 74 -8.85 -11.61 -13.35
CA ARG A 74 -9.77 -12.72 -13.61
C ARG A 74 -9.24 -14.07 -13.11
N ASN A 75 -7.99 -14.37 -13.39
CA ASN A 75 -7.42 -15.72 -13.18
C ASN A 75 -6.72 -15.88 -11.83
N ALA A 76 -5.90 -14.91 -11.41
CA ALA A 76 -5.22 -14.94 -10.11
C ALA A 76 -6.13 -14.53 -8.95
N ARG A 77 -7.24 -13.83 -9.24
CA ARG A 77 -8.26 -13.38 -8.28
C ARG A 77 -7.68 -12.63 -7.07
N PRO A 78 -6.90 -11.57 -7.30
CA PRO A 78 -6.34 -10.79 -6.19
C PRO A 78 -7.46 -10.13 -5.36
N SER A 79 -7.20 -9.92 -4.08
CA SER A 79 -8.05 -9.15 -3.16
C SER A 79 -7.62 -7.68 -3.04
N VAL A 80 -6.39 -7.36 -3.48
CA VAL A 80 -5.81 -6.00 -3.38
C VAL A 80 -5.32 -5.56 -4.75
N LEU A 81 -5.68 -4.33 -5.15
CA LEU A 81 -5.25 -3.68 -6.38
C LEU A 81 -4.60 -2.34 -6.04
N ILE A 82 -3.36 -2.12 -6.51
CA ILE A 82 -2.58 -0.92 -6.20
C ILE A 82 -2.11 -0.27 -7.50
N GLY A 83 -2.52 0.98 -7.72
CA GLY A 83 -2.13 1.80 -8.86
C GLY A 83 -1.16 2.92 -8.47
N VAL A 84 -0.06 3.00 -9.20
CA VAL A 84 0.94 4.07 -9.18
C VAL A 84 1.41 4.37 -10.61
N THR A 85 0.46 4.41 -11.55
CA THR A 85 0.69 4.32 -12.99
C THR A 85 0.61 5.66 -13.70
N ALA A 86 0.04 6.67 -13.05
CA ALA A 86 -0.33 7.96 -13.65
C ALA A 86 -1.25 7.82 -14.90
N THR A 87 -1.98 6.69 -15.00
CA THR A 87 -2.89 6.38 -16.11
C THR A 87 -4.32 6.49 -15.64
N ASN A 88 -4.98 7.57 -16.03
CA ASN A 88 -6.37 7.81 -15.65
C ASN A 88 -7.30 6.71 -16.18
N GLY A 89 -8.21 6.23 -15.30
CA GLY A 89 -9.23 5.26 -15.68
C GLY A 89 -8.70 3.84 -15.92
N LEU A 90 -7.45 3.53 -15.57
CA LEU A 90 -6.88 2.18 -15.74
C LEU A 90 -7.70 1.13 -14.97
N PHE A 91 -8.20 1.47 -13.79
CA PHE A 91 -9.09 0.61 -13.02
C PHE A 91 -10.54 0.89 -13.42
N ASN A 92 -10.88 0.50 -14.63
CA ASN A 92 -12.22 0.71 -15.20
C ASN A 92 -13.29 -0.14 -14.51
N ALA A 93 -14.56 0.08 -14.89
CA ALA A 93 -15.70 -0.63 -14.29
C ALA A 93 -15.62 -2.16 -14.42
N GLU A 94 -15.00 -2.68 -15.48
CA GLU A 94 -14.84 -4.13 -15.67
C GLU A 94 -13.82 -4.71 -14.69
N VAL A 95 -12.65 -4.07 -14.54
CA VAL A 95 -11.62 -4.44 -13.57
C VAL A 95 -12.17 -4.38 -12.15
N LEU A 96 -12.80 -3.26 -11.76
CA LEU A 96 -13.38 -3.08 -10.42
C LEU A 96 -14.51 -4.08 -10.16
N GLY A 97 -15.38 -4.33 -11.15
CA GLY A 97 -16.44 -5.32 -11.05
C GLY A 97 -15.92 -6.75 -10.91
N GLN A 98 -14.77 -7.06 -11.54
CA GLN A 98 -14.12 -8.36 -11.37
C GLN A 98 -13.46 -8.48 -9.99
N MET A 99 -12.83 -7.41 -9.46
CA MET A 99 -12.33 -7.38 -8.08
C MET A 99 -13.44 -7.65 -7.06
N ALA A 100 -14.64 -7.09 -7.28
CA ALA A 100 -15.82 -7.31 -6.44
C ALA A 100 -16.40 -8.75 -6.51
N LYS A 101 -16.06 -9.52 -7.55
CA LYS A 101 -16.37 -10.94 -7.67
C LYS A 101 -15.31 -11.82 -7.00
N ASN A 102 -14.08 -11.34 -6.96
CA ASN A 102 -12.95 -12.07 -6.39
C ASN A 102 -12.99 -12.08 -4.86
N ASP A 103 -13.38 -10.96 -4.26
CA ASP A 103 -13.40 -10.76 -2.82
C ASP A 103 -14.67 -10.01 -2.41
N GLU A 104 -15.17 -10.32 -1.21
CA GLU A 104 -16.32 -9.62 -0.65
C GLU A 104 -16.03 -8.15 -0.36
N ARG A 105 -14.82 -7.85 0.09
CA ARG A 105 -14.35 -6.50 0.43
C ARG A 105 -13.01 -6.19 -0.23
N PRO A 106 -12.95 -6.05 -1.58
CA PRO A 106 -11.69 -5.81 -2.27
C PRO A 106 -11.08 -4.47 -1.85
N ILE A 107 -9.75 -4.42 -1.78
CA ILE A 107 -9.00 -3.22 -1.42
C ILE A 107 -8.42 -2.59 -2.69
N ILE A 108 -8.74 -1.31 -2.91
CA ILE A 108 -8.32 -0.55 -4.08
C ILE A 108 -7.51 0.67 -3.64
N PHE A 109 -6.24 0.71 -4.02
CA PHE A 109 -5.35 1.86 -3.85
C PHE A 109 -5.12 2.54 -5.19
N ALA A 110 -5.79 3.65 -5.45
CA ALA A 110 -5.60 4.50 -6.63
C ALA A 110 -4.69 5.68 -6.25
N LEU A 111 -3.37 5.47 -6.30
CA LEU A 111 -2.40 6.34 -5.65
C LEU A 111 -1.78 7.40 -6.56
N SER A 112 -2.13 7.44 -7.83
CA SER A 112 -1.58 8.42 -8.76
C SER A 112 -2.09 9.84 -8.49
N ASN A 113 -1.19 10.81 -8.63
CA ASN A 113 -1.43 12.24 -8.44
C ASN A 113 -1.12 13.02 -9.74
N PRO A 114 -1.81 14.11 -10.02
CA PRO A 114 -3.02 14.65 -9.36
C PRO A 114 -4.29 13.82 -9.66
N THR A 115 -5.46 14.25 -9.18
CA THR A 115 -6.75 13.56 -9.43
C THR A 115 -7.03 13.25 -10.89
N SER A 116 -6.58 14.10 -11.82
CA SER A 116 -6.69 13.88 -13.27
C SER A 116 -5.89 12.68 -13.79
N LYS A 117 -5.03 12.10 -12.96
CA LYS A 117 -4.21 10.91 -13.28
C LYS A 117 -4.54 9.69 -12.42
N THR A 118 -5.56 9.79 -11.57
CA THR A 118 -5.96 8.67 -10.70
C THR A 118 -6.45 7.50 -11.54
N GLU A 119 -6.14 6.30 -11.14
CA GLU A 119 -6.54 5.07 -11.83
C GLU A 119 -8.05 4.84 -11.80
N CYS A 120 -8.72 5.29 -10.74
CA CYS A 120 -10.18 5.35 -10.62
C CYS A 120 -10.57 6.35 -9.54
N THR A 121 -11.85 6.73 -9.49
CA THR A 121 -12.43 7.54 -8.42
C THR A 121 -13.04 6.66 -7.32
N PRO A 122 -13.21 7.17 -6.09
CA PRO A 122 -13.91 6.45 -5.03
C PRO A 122 -15.36 6.11 -5.38
N GLU A 123 -16.04 6.98 -6.13
CA GLU A 123 -17.40 6.76 -6.61
C GLU A 123 -17.49 5.56 -7.57
N GLU A 124 -16.53 5.44 -8.49
CA GLU A 124 -16.45 4.29 -9.40
C GLU A 124 -16.23 2.99 -8.64
N VAL A 125 -15.39 3.00 -7.59
CA VAL A 125 -15.22 1.85 -6.71
C VAL A 125 -16.51 1.51 -5.98
N ALA A 126 -17.20 2.50 -5.39
CA ALA A 126 -18.44 2.28 -4.68
C ALA A 126 -19.52 1.68 -5.59
N VAL A 127 -19.69 2.20 -6.80
CA VAL A 127 -20.63 1.68 -7.79
C VAL A 127 -20.29 0.24 -8.19
N ALA A 128 -19.05 -0.02 -8.59
CA ALA A 128 -18.62 -1.32 -9.10
C ALA A 128 -18.66 -2.43 -8.02
N THR A 129 -18.41 -2.06 -6.77
CA THR A 129 -18.38 -3.00 -5.63
C THR A 129 -19.65 -3.01 -4.79
N LYS A 130 -20.67 -2.23 -5.17
CA LYS A 130 -21.91 -2.03 -4.39
C LYS A 130 -21.62 -1.59 -2.95
N GLY A 131 -20.74 -0.59 -2.81
CA GLY A 131 -20.33 -0.02 -1.54
C GLY A 131 -19.48 -0.92 -0.63
N ARG A 132 -19.03 -2.09 -1.09
CA ARG A 132 -18.24 -3.05 -0.29
C ARG A 132 -16.74 -2.81 -0.34
N GLY A 133 -16.25 -2.22 -1.43
CA GLY A 133 -14.83 -1.99 -1.66
C GLY A 133 -14.22 -1.00 -0.65
N LEU A 134 -13.00 -1.30 -0.21
CA LEU A 134 -12.19 -0.40 0.59
C LEU A 134 -11.30 0.40 -0.36
N VAL A 135 -11.35 1.73 -0.28
CA VAL A 135 -10.59 2.58 -1.20
C VAL A 135 -9.72 3.60 -0.48
N ALA A 136 -8.50 3.77 -0.95
CA ALA A 136 -7.65 4.90 -0.60
C ALA A 136 -7.05 5.50 -1.88
N THR A 137 -6.88 6.82 -1.88
CA THR A 137 -6.43 7.58 -3.05
C THR A 137 -5.21 8.42 -2.74
N GLY A 138 -4.36 8.68 -3.73
CA GLY A 138 -3.19 9.54 -3.58
C GLY A 138 -3.56 11.01 -3.37
N SER A 139 -4.56 11.49 -4.10
CA SER A 139 -5.12 12.85 -3.97
C SER A 139 -6.37 12.83 -3.08
N PRO A 140 -6.70 13.95 -2.41
CA PRO A 140 -7.92 14.03 -1.61
C PRO A 140 -9.17 14.03 -2.50
N PHE A 141 -10.22 13.36 -2.03
CA PHE A 141 -11.56 13.41 -2.61
C PHE A 141 -12.55 13.87 -1.55
N THR A 142 -13.57 14.63 -1.98
CA THR A 142 -14.67 15.03 -1.10
C THR A 142 -15.52 13.82 -0.73
N PRO A 143 -16.07 13.76 0.50
CA PRO A 143 -17.05 12.75 0.85
C PRO A 143 -18.26 12.79 -0.11
N PHE A 144 -18.83 11.65 -0.41
CA PHE A 144 -19.97 11.50 -1.31
C PHE A 144 -21.01 10.53 -0.74
N MET A 145 -22.24 10.61 -1.26
CA MET A 145 -23.32 9.72 -0.86
C MET A 145 -23.48 8.58 -1.87
N TYR A 146 -23.54 7.35 -1.39
CA TYR A 146 -23.89 6.17 -2.18
C TYR A 146 -24.90 5.32 -1.41
N GLU A 147 -26.06 5.05 -2.01
CA GLU A 147 -27.16 4.28 -1.40
C GLU A 147 -27.53 4.73 0.02
N GLY A 148 -27.57 6.04 0.25
CA GLY A 148 -27.96 6.65 1.53
C GLY A 148 -26.89 6.61 2.62
N LYS A 149 -25.66 6.16 2.30
CA LYS A 149 -24.52 6.17 3.22
C LYS A 149 -23.47 7.18 2.76
N GLU A 150 -22.86 7.88 3.69
CA GLU A 150 -21.73 8.74 3.42
C GLU A 150 -20.44 7.89 3.31
N PHE A 151 -19.69 8.12 2.24
CA PHE A 151 -18.38 7.53 2.01
C PHE A 151 -17.31 8.58 2.20
N VAL A 152 -16.38 8.30 3.10
CA VAL A 152 -15.17 9.10 3.34
C VAL A 152 -13.97 8.32 2.84
N THR A 153 -13.25 8.89 1.90
CA THR A 153 -12.07 8.22 1.30
C THR A 153 -10.81 8.55 2.08
N SER A 154 -10.06 7.54 2.45
CA SER A 154 -8.73 7.73 3.03
C SER A 154 -7.75 8.27 1.98
N GLN A 155 -7.02 9.32 2.32
CA GLN A 155 -5.90 9.77 1.51
C GLN A 155 -4.63 8.99 1.88
N CYS A 156 -4.04 8.28 0.93
CA CYS A 156 -2.76 7.60 1.09
C CYS A 156 -1.63 8.53 0.61
N ASN A 157 -0.98 9.19 1.56
CA ASN A 157 0.06 10.16 1.28
C ASN A 157 1.30 9.89 2.15
N ASN A 158 2.49 10.16 1.63
CA ASN A 158 3.75 9.98 2.35
C ASN A 158 3.90 10.85 3.60
N MET A 159 3.07 11.90 3.75
CA MET A 159 3.02 12.73 4.96
C MET A 159 2.72 11.93 6.24
N PHE A 160 2.04 10.78 6.13
CA PHE A 160 1.78 9.91 7.28
C PHE A 160 3.01 9.14 7.75
N ILE A 161 4.00 8.94 6.89
CA ILE A 161 5.20 8.12 7.17
C ILE A 161 6.46 8.97 7.28
N PHE A 162 6.72 9.84 6.29
CA PHE A 162 8.01 10.52 6.15
C PHE A 162 8.41 11.34 7.38
N PRO A 163 7.56 12.23 7.95
CA PRO A 163 7.96 13.02 9.11
C PRO A 163 8.27 12.15 10.33
N GLY A 164 7.46 11.09 10.55
CA GLY A 164 7.67 10.18 11.67
C GLY A 164 8.96 9.37 11.54
N VAL A 165 9.27 8.83 10.36
CA VAL A 165 10.51 8.09 10.12
C VAL A 165 11.73 9.00 10.33
N GLY A 166 11.71 10.23 9.79
CA GLY A 166 12.78 11.19 9.97
C GLY A 166 12.97 11.56 11.46
N LEU A 167 11.88 11.87 12.15
CA LEU A 167 11.90 12.19 13.58
C LEU A 167 12.43 11.01 14.41
N GLY A 168 11.96 9.79 14.15
CA GLY A 168 12.42 8.58 14.84
C GLY A 168 13.91 8.33 14.67
N ALA A 169 14.42 8.48 13.46
CA ALA A 169 15.84 8.37 13.16
C ALA A 169 16.69 9.44 13.89
N LEU A 170 16.21 10.69 13.92
CA LEU A 170 16.88 11.81 14.59
C LEU A 170 16.93 11.62 16.11
N VAL A 171 15.79 11.33 16.74
CA VAL A 171 15.72 11.20 18.21
C VAL A 171 16.47 9.97 18.72
N SER A 172 16.50 8.89 17.96
CA SER A 172 17.27 7.69 18.28
C SER A 172 18.78 7.82 17.92
N LYS A 173 19.15 8.87 17.17
CA LYS A 173 20.50 9.00 16.58
C LYS A 173 20.89 7.76 15.76
N ALA A 174 19.93 7.23 15.01
CA ALA A 174 20.16 6.05 14.18
C ALA A 174 21.28 6.26 13.19
N SER A 175 22.23 5.34 13.11
CA SER A 175 23.38 5.41 12.18
C SER A 175 22.98 5.19 10.73
N LYS A 176 21.85 4.53 10.50
CA LYS A 176 21.20 4.34 9.18
C LYS A 176 19.72 4.04 9.33
N ILE A 177 18.94 4.29 8.29
CA ILE A 177 17.53 3.88 8.20
C ILE A 177 17.47 2.56 7.44
N THR A 178 16.84 1.55 8.06
CA THR A 178 16.72 0.21 7.49
C THR A 178 15.32 -0.05 6.94
N THR A 179 15.20 -1.07 6.10
CA THR A 179 13.89 -1.52 5.59
C THR A 179 12.99 -2.01 6.73
N LYS A 180 13.58 -2.58 7.80
CA LYS A 180 12.83 -3.02 8.98
C LYS A 180 12.21 -1.84 9.73
N MET A 181 12.90 -0.70 9.80
CA MET A 181 12.33 0.54 10.35
C MET A 181 11.12 1.04 9.54
N PHE A 182 11.15 0.95 8.21
CA PHE A 182 9.97 1.27 7.38
C PHE A 182 8.82 0.30 7.62
N LEU A 183 9.11 -0.97 7.85
CA LEU A 183 8.08 -1.95 8.16
C LEU A 183 7.42 -1.66 9.52
N GLN A 184 8.20 -1.37 10.57
CA GLN A 184 7.65 -0.97 11.87
C GLN A 184 6.86 0.34 11.78
N ALA A 185 7.32 1.29 10.98
CA ALA A 185 6.58 2.52 10.68
C ALA A 185 5.20 2.24 10.04
N SER A 186 5.16 1.31 9.08
CA SER A 186 3.91 0.92 8.40
C SER A 186 2.94 0.20 9.36
N LYS A 187 3.45 -0.68 10.22
CA LYS A 187 2.65 -1.34 11.27
C LYS A 187 2.05 -0.32 12.24
N ALA A 188 2.86 0.59 12.77
CA ALA A 188 2.43 1.64 13.68
C ALA A 188 1.36 2.55 13.06
N LEU A 189 1.50 2.90 11.77
CA LEU A 189 0.48 3.66 11.04
C LEU A 189 -0.83 2.88 10.91
N SER A 190 -0.76 1.60 10.57
CA SER A 190 -1.95 0.74 10.44
C SER A 190 -2.69 0.55 11.77
N GLU A 191 -1.96 0.37 12.85
CA GLU A 191 -2.51 0.21 14.21
C GLU A 191 -3.11 1.51 14.75
N PHE A 192 -2.69 2.67 14.24
CA PHE A 192 -3.24 3.97 14.64
C PHE A 192 -4.69 4.19 14.17
N VAL A 193 -5.14 3.45 13.14
CA VAL A 193 -6.53 3.50 12.66
C VAL A 193 -7.45 2.87 13.69
N THR A 194 -8.39 3.65 14.24
CA THR A 194 -9.31 3.18 15.27
C THR A 194 -10.40 2.26 14.70
N ASP A 195 -11.03 1.45 15.57
CA ASP A 195 -12.13 0.57 15.15
C ASP A 195 -13.33 1.37 14.59
N GLU A 196 -13.59 2.58 15.11
CA GLU A 196 -14.61 3.48 14.58
C GLU A 196 -14.27 3.90 13.13
N GLN A 197 -13.01 4.23 12.87
CA GLN A 197 -12.54 4.56 11.52
C GLN A 197 -12.61 3.34 10.57
N ARG A 198 -12.23 2.16 11.07
CA ARG A 198 -12.36 0.89 10.31
C ARG A 198 -13.81 0.57 9.97
N ALA A 199 -14.75 0.83 10.90
CA ALA A 199 -16.17 0.66 10.68
C ALA A 199 -16.72 1.60 9.59
N LYS A 200 -16.06 2.76 9.37
CA LYS A 200 -16.34 3.69 8.26
C LYS A 200 -15.55 3.36 6.98
N ASN A 201 -14.95 2.17 6.89
CA ASN A 201 -14.11 1.71 5.78
C ASN A 201 -12.84 2.56 5.54
N MET A 202 -12.38 3.29 6.53
CA MET A 202 -11.12 4.04 6.43
C MET A 202 -9.92 3.09 6.56
N LEU A 203 -8.98 3.22 5.62
CA LEU A 203 -7.72 2.46 5.60
C LEU A 203 -6.56 3.21 6.29
N LEU A 204 -6.69 4.52 6.43
CA LEU A 204 -5.66 5.41 6.98
C LEU A 204 -6.30 6.39 7.97
N PRO A 205 -5.53 6.93 8.94
CA PRO A 205 -6.03 7.90 9.88
C PRO A 205 -6.49 9.20 9.20
N ASP A 206 -7.32 9.97 9.89
CA ASP A 206 -7.65 11.33 9.48
C ASP A 206 -6.42 12.26 9.55
N LEU A 207 -6.32 13.20 8.60
CA LEU A 207 -5.22 14.17 8.51
C LEU A 207 -5.10 15.07 9.73
N THR A 208 -6.19 15.32 10.44
CA THR A 208 -6.18 16.11 11.69
C THR A 208 -5.31 15.48 12.79
N ASN A 209 -5.04 14.17 12.69
CA ASN A 209 -4.20 13.42 13.62
C ASN A 209 -2.72 13.34 13.19
N ILE A 210 -2.30 14.03 12.14
CA ILE A 210 -0.97 13.86 11.52
C ILE A 210 0.20 13.98 12.52
N ARG A 211 0.11 14.89 13.50
CA ARG A 211 1.15 15.04 14.55
C ARG A 211 1.23 13.82 15.46
N LYS A 212 0.08 13.28 15.89
CA LYS A 212 0.02 12.08 16.71
C LYS A 212 0.51 10.85 15.95
N VAL A 213 0.12 10.73 14.68
CA VAL A 213 0.61 9.69 13.76
C VAL A 213 2.12 9.77 13.63
N SER A 214 2.68 10.97 13.39
CA SER A 214 4.12 11.16 13.27
C SER A 214 4.87 10.78 14.56
N ALA A 215 4.30 11.06 15.75
CA ALA A 215 4.88 10.63 17.03
C ALA A 215 4.87 9.11 17.18
N CYS A 216 3.75 8.47 16.85
CA CYS A 216 3.61 7.01 16.90
C CYS A 216 4.60 6.31 15.96
N VAL A 217 4.68 6.77 14.72
CA VAL A 217 5.64 6.26 13.73
C VAL A 217 7.09 6.50 14.19
N ALA A 218 7.40 7.69 14.74
CA ALA A 218 8.74 8.00 15.24
C ALA A 218 9.14 7.07 16.39
N LYS A 219 8.22 6.76 17.29
CA LYS A 219 8.47 5.83 18.40
C LYS A 219 8.78 4.43 17.88
N ALA A 220 7.99 3.91 16.94
CA ALA A 220 8.22 2.59 16.35
C ALA A 220 9.59 2.50 15.65
N VAL A 221 9.97 3.52 14.89
CA VAL A 221 11.28 3.60 14.23
C VAL A 221 12.42 3.67 15.24
N ALA A 222 12.27 4.45 16.31
CA ALA A 222 13.30 4.60 17.34
C ALA A 222 13.47 3.30 18.18
N ILE A 223 12.39 2.59 18.47
CA ILE A 223 12.43 1.27 19.10
C ILE A 223 13.19 0.29 18.21
N GLU A 224 12.85 0.21 16.92
CA GLU A 224 13.57 -0.66 15.99
C GLU A 224 15.06 -0.29 15.87
N ALA A 225 15.39 1.00 15.89
CA ALA A 225 16.79 1.46 15.89
C ALA A 225 17.54 0.96 17.13
N ARG A 226 16.91 1.01 18.31
CA ARG A 226 17.44 0.49 19.57
C ARG A 226 17.65 -1.02 19.50
N GLU A 227 16.63 -1.77 19.10
CA GLU A 227 16.65 -3.24 19.08
C GLU A 227 17.64 -3.80 18.04
N SER A 228 17.83 -3.09 16.94
CA SER A 228 18.82 -3.43 15.92
C SER A 228 20.25 -2.97 16.24
N GLY A 229 20.47 -2.33 17.41
CA GLY A 229 21.79 -1.79 17.79
C GLY A 229 22.29 -0.65 16.91
N LEU A 230 21.38 0.02 16.20
CA LEU A 230 21.69 1.10 15.26
C LEU A 230 21.46 2.50 15.86
N GLY A 231 20.81 2.58 16.99
CA GLY A 231 20.47 3.80 17.70
C GLY A 231 20.89 3.76 19.16
N ARG A 232 20.71 4.89 19.85
CA ARG A 232 20.95 4.95 21.30
C ARG A 232 19.91 4.16 22.09
N ILE A 233 20.33 3.66 23.24
CA ILE A 233 19.44 2.93 24.17
C ILE A 233 18.70 3.97 25.02
N LEU A 234 17.39 4.08 24.80
CA LEU A 234 16.46 4.89 25.59
C LEU A 234 15.29 4.01 26.04
N SER A 235 14.75 4.27 27.24
CA SER A 235 13.48 3.65 27.64
C SER A 235 12.31 4.19 26.79
N ASP A 236 11.16 3.53 26.85
CA ASP A 236 10.00 3.98 26.10
C ASP A 236 9.47 5.34 26.59
N GLU A 237 9.57 5.62 27.92
CA GLU A 237 9.22 6.92 28.48
C GLU A 237 10.22 8.02 28.07
N GLU A 238 11.49 7.68 27.94
CA GLU A 238 12.49 8.61 27.42
C GLU A 238 12.26 8.92 25.96
N LEU A 239 11.89 7.91 25.14
CA LEU A 239 11.52 8.11 23.75
C LEU A 239 10.32 9.03 23.64
N ASP A 240 9.26 8.82 24.41
CA ASP A 240 8.08 9.68 24.40
C ASP A 240 8.43 11.14 24.73
N ARG A 241 9.30 11.37 25.72
CA ARG A 241 9.76 12.71 26.11
C ARG A 241 10.58 13.40 25.01
N VAL A 242 11.53 12.68 24.38
CA VAL A 242 12.39 13.29 23.35
C VAL A 242 11.63 13.53 22.06
N ILE A 243 10.68 12.66 21.71
CA ILE A 243 9.78 12.85 20.57
C ILE A 243 8.91 14.08 20.79
N ALA A 244 8.22 14.16 21.95
CA ALA A 244 7.38 15.31 22.28
C ALA A 244 8.16 16.64 22.26
N LYS A 245 9.40 16.65 22.75
CA LYS A 245 10.27 17.84 22.73
C LYS A 245 10.73 18.22 21.34
N ALA A 246 10.90 17.26 20.45
CA ALA A 246 11.36 17.49 19.08
C ALA A 246 10.23 17.81 18.09
N GLN A 247 8.97 17.56 18.50
CA GLN A 247 7.79 18.03 17.75
C GLN A 247 7.47 19.47 18.11
N TRP A 248 7.59 20.37 17.15
CA TRP A 248 7.23 21.79 17.26
C TRP A 248 5.71 22.01 17.08
#